data_8c5509be59d75ef0e6c71e557ac79c1f
#
_entry.id   8c5509be59d75ef0e6c71e557ac79c1f
#
_cell.length_a   1.000
_cell.length_b   1.000
_cell.length_c   1.000
_cell.angle_alpha   90.00
_cell.angle_beta   90.00
_cell.angle_gamma   90.00
#
_symmetry.space_group_name_H-M   'P 1'
#
loop_
_entity.id
_entity.type
_entity.pdbx_description
1 polymer ?
#
loop_
_entity_poly.entity_id
_entity_poly.type
_entity_poly.pdbx_seq_one_letter_code
_entity_poly.pdbx_strand_id
1 'polypeptide(L)'
;MAIPASRLVNITPRVISSGSTELELAGVLLTKNAIMPYPLLMGFTGQQAVGEYFGYDSDEYRLAVIYFLGFTNSSKKPNTLYFFRRADKAIAGALIGSQALGVTDLQKITEGGFIISVDGSPVTVTNLNLSTAKTQSDIAGLIQAKVTGTTVTFNTNQKNYRIVSNTTGNDSSVTYATNGTNVEALGTDVATALGLTAAAGAVVSQGTAAMTPTQTMNAAIKQSENWVSFTTVYQASTAEALELAAWSNSNLNKFLYCAYSMDAGQVAGGDSSLPGQLAFNDYEGTINTYDNGEVSVFVMSCAASIDWNREQGAISWAFKTQSGLAPTCTDDQTQASLLDNKVNFYGRYASRSEQFNIFYDGAMSGGSYGFVDVYINMIWLQNVMQTACLNGMQQTQRLPYVDRGYTMIKAWLTDPINRALTNGVIDPGVKLSEAQKAQLYQEAGEDISTELYTNGFVIRVTDPAPEVRATRGTPNISVWYTYGGSVNKIEFPLTAVV
;
A
#
# COMPACT_ATOMS: atom_id res chain seq x y z
N MET A 1 -23.06 21.83 -18.29
CA MET A 1 -22.32 20.97 -17.36
C MET A 1 -23.36 20.22 -16.54
N ALA A 2 -23.27 18.89 -16.48
CA ALA A 2 -24.16 18.07 -15.67
C ALA A 2 -23.90 18.33 -14.20
N ILE A 3 -24.92 18.20 -13.34
CA ILE A 3 -24.78 18.30 -11.89
C ILE A 3 -23.99 17.08 -11.41
N PRO A 4 -22.86 17.23 -10.68
CA PRO A 4 -22.08 16.11 -10.20
C PRO A 4 -22.92 15.20 -9.30
N ALA A 5 -22.86 13.89 -9.52
CA ALA A 5 -23.56 12.89 -8.72
C ALA A 5 -23.18 12.93 -7.21
N SER A 6 -22.02 13.49 -6.88
CA SER A 6 -21.58 13.77 -5.50
C SER A 6 -22.50 14.72 -4.71
N ARG A 7 -23.39 15.45 -5.37
CA ARG A 7 -24.42 16.23 -4.70
C ARG A 7 -25.60 15.38 -4.16
N LEU A 8 -25.75 14.16 -4.66
CA LEU A 8 -26.81 13.23 -4.24
C LEU A 8 -26.26 12.07 -3.38
N VAL A 9 -25.00 11.71 -3.59
CA VAL A 9 -24.33 10.64 -2.84
C VAL A 9 -22.91 11.12 -2.53
N ASN A 10 -22.70 11.65 -1.34
CA ASN A 10 -21.37 11.98 -0.83
C ASN A 10 -20.84 10.76 -0.06
N ILE A 11 -19.95 10.00 -0.70
CA ILE A 11 -19.27 8.87 -0.05
C ILE A 11 -18.03 9.42 0.62
N THR A 12 -18.14 9.66 1.91
CA THR A 12 -16.95 9.87 2.75
C THR A 12 -16.30 8.50 2.93
N PRO A 13 -15.07 8.25 2.44
CA PRO A 13 -14.42 6.97 2.63
C PRO A 13 -14.21 6.74 4.13
N ARG A 14 -14.97 5.81 4.70
CA ARG A 14 -14.70 5.22 6.00
C ARG A 14 -14.20 3.82 5.74
N VAL A 15 -13.01 3.50 6.20
CA VAL A 15 -12.53 2.12 6.23
C VAL A 15 -13.30 1.40 7.33
N ILE A 16 -14.38 0.75 6.95
CA ILE A 16 -14.86 -0.41 7.68
C ILE A 16 -14.15 -1.57 7.00
N SER A 17 -13.32 -2.30 7.73
CA SER A 17 -12.77 -3.56 7.24
C SER A 17 -13.96 -4.48 6.95
N SER A 18 -14.48 -4.42 5.74
CA SER A 18 -15.37 -5.46 5.24
C SER A 18 -14.52 -6.71 5.12
N GLY A 19 -14.98 -7.83 5.65
CA GLY A 19 -14.34 -9.12 5.46
C GLY A 19 -14.31 -9.49 3.99
N SER A 20 -13.42 -8.85 3.22
CA SER A 20 -13.04 -9.28 1.90
C SER A 20 -12.35 -10.63 2.05
N THR A 21 -12.87 -11.64 1.42
CA THR A 21 -12.32 -13.01 1.43
C THR A 21 -11.08 -13.12 0.52
N GLU A 22 -10.75 -12.10 -0.24
CA GLU A 22 -9.59 -12.07 -1.13
C GLU A 22 -8.59 -11.00 -0.69
N LEU A 23 -7.30 -11.35 -0.80
CA LEU A 23 -6.21 -10.41 -0.59
C LEU A 23 -6.27 -9.33 -1.67
N GLU A 24 -6.44 -8.08 -1.26
CA GLU A 24 -6.25 -6.95 -2.16
C GLU A 24 -4.74 -6.66 -2.28
N LEU A 25 -4.22 -6.72 -3.52
CA LEU A 25 -2.84 -6.32 -3.80
C LEU A 25 -2.72 -4.78 -3.89
N ALA A 26 -3.44 -4.08 -3.01
CA ALA A 26 -3.44 -2.63 -2.95
C ALA A 26 -2.08 -2.08 -2.52
N GLY A 27 -1.83 -0.82 -2.87
CA GLY A 27 -0.63 -0.09 -2.47
C GLY A 27 -0.91 0.91 -1.36
N VAL A 28 0.13 1.24 -0.59
CA VAL A 28 0.14 2.32 0.41
C VAL A 28 1.18 3.35 0.04
N LEU A 29 0.81 4.61 0.01
CA LEU A 29 1.72 5.74 -0.12
C LEU A 29 1.88 6.46 1.23
N LEU A 30 3.12 6.53 1.72
CA LEU A 30 3.44 7.31 2.91
C LEU A 30 3.63 8.76 2.52
N THR A 31 2.80 9.66 3.04
CA THR A 31 2.89 11.09 2.77
C THR A 31 3.18 11.91 4.03
N LYS A 32 3.91 13.02 3.90
CA LYS A 32 4.12 14.02 4.94
C LYS A 32 3.08 15.14 4.89
N ASN A 33 2.14 15.05 3.96
CA ASN A 33 1.14 16.09 3.73
C ASN A 33 0.27 16.30 4.98
N ALA A 34 0.23 17.54 5.46
CA ALA A 34 -0.51 17.91 6.66
C ALA A 34 -2.04 17.79 6.50
N ILE A 35 -2.54 17.70 5.26
CA ILE A 35 -3.98 17.50 4.99
C ILE A 35 -4.44 16.12 5.48
N MET A 36 -3.55 15.12 5.42
CA MET A 36 -3.84 13.75 5.84
C MET A 36 -4.01 13.67 7.36
N PRO A 37 -5.15 13.17 7.88
CA PRO A 37 -5.34 12.94 9.31
C PRO A 37 -4.48 11.77 9.81
N TYR A 38 -4.03 11.86 11.07
CA TYR A 38 -3.29 10.79 11.74
C TYR A 38 -4.13 10.25 12.92
N PRO A 39 -4.13 8.95 13.19
CA PRO A 39 -3.50 7.82 12.48
C PRO A 39 -4.51 7.12 11.53
N LEU A 40 -4.94 7.76 10.49
CA LEU A 40 -5.95 7.19 9.58
C LEU A 40 -5.29 6.66 8.31
N LEU A 41 -5.56 5.41 7.95
CA LEU A 41 -5.25 4.83 6.64
C LEU A 41 -6.42 5.10 5.70
N MET A 42 -6.25 6.02 4.75
CA MET A 42 -7.32 6.43 3.84
C MET A 42 -7.18 5.76 2.49
N GLY A 43 -8.22 5.05 2.06
CA GLY A 43 -8.30 4.43 0.74
C GLY A 43 -9.04 5.30 -0.27
N PHE A 44 -8.51 5.36 -1.49
CA PHE A 44 -9.10 6.05 -2.63
C PHE A 44 -9.30 5.05 -3.77
N THR A 45 -10.43 5.14 -4.47
CA THR A 45 -10.82 4.21 -5.54
C THR A 45 -10.56 4.75 -6.95
N GLY A 46 -9.86 5.87 -7.06
CA GLY A 46 -9.50 6.46 -8.35
C GLY A 46 -8.67 7.73 -8.17
N GLN A 47 -7.91 8.07 -9.20
CA GLN A 47 -7.04 9.24 -9.21
C GLN A 47 -7.80 10.56 -8.99
N GLN A 48 -9.03 10.67 -9.52
CA GLN A 48 -9.83 11.88 -9.38
C GLN A 48 -10.13 12.19 -7.91
N ALA A 49 -10.49 11.18 -7.11
CA ALA A 49 -10.74 11.34 -5.69
C ALA A 49 -9.49 11.78 -4.92
N VAL A 50 -8.29 11.33 -5.35
CA VAL A 50 -7.01 11.80 -4.79
C VAL A 50 -6.78 13.27 -5.14
N GLY A 51 -7.02 13.69 -6.39
CA GLY A 51 -6.91 15.09 -6.82
C GLY A 51 -7.89 16.02 -6.12
N GLU A 52 -9.11 15.58 -5.90
CA GLU A 52 -10.12 16.33 -5.13
C GLU A 52 -9.70 16.50 -3.66
N TYR A 53 -9.03 15.50 -3.10
CA TYR A 53 -8.61 15.51 -1.69
C TYR A 53 -7.31 16.30 -1.47
N PHE A 54 -6.24 15.99 -2.21
CA PHE A 54 -4.92 16.58 -2.03
C PHE A 54 -4.66 17.81 -2.91
N GLY A 55 -5.41 17.97 -3.99
CA GLY A 55 -5.21 18.94 -5.06
C GLY A 55 -4.60 18.28 -6.31
N TYR A 56 -4.99 18.76 -7.48
CA TYR A 56 -4.55 18.20 -8.77
C TYR A 56 -3.08 18.52 -9.11
N ASP A 57 -2.45 19.45 -8.37
CA ASP A 57 -1.02 19.78 -8.51
C ASP A 57 -0.14 19.08 -7.44
N SER A 58 -0.74 18.20 -6.63
CA SER A 58 0.00 17.50 -5.56
C SER A 58 0.79 16.31 -6.08
N ASP A 59 1.89 15.98 -5.39
CA ASP A 59 2.66 14.76 -5.68
C ASP A 59 1.82 13.50 -5.44
N GLU A 60 0.93 13.51 -4.44
CA GLU A 60 -0.02 12.44 -4.18
C GLU A 60 -0.90 12.15 -5.40
N TYR A 61 -1.41 13.19 -6.06
CA TYR A 61 -2.21 13.04 -7.28
C TYR A 61 -1.36 12.55 -8.44
N ARG A 62 -0.18 13.13 -8.66
CA ARG A 62 0.75 12.71 -9.72
C ARG A 62 1.06 11.22 -9.65
N LEU A 63 1.37 10.71 -8.45
CA LEU A 63 1.64 9.30 -8.24
C LEU A 63 0.38 8.42 -8.34
N ALA A 64 -0.78 8.92 -7.89
CA ALA A 64 -2.04 8.21 -8.04
C ALA A 64 -2.44 8.02 -9.51
N VAL A 65 -2.15 8.98 -10.39
CA VAL A 65 -2.36 8.83 -11.85
C VAL A 65 -1.60 7.62 -12.38
N ILE A 66 -0.32 7.49 -12.02
CA ILE A 66 0.50 6.34 -12.41
C ILE A 66 -0.06 5.04 -11.83
N TYR A 67 -0.43 5.04 -10.56
CA TYR A 67 -0.94 3.84 -9.91
C TYR A 67 -2.21 3.29 -10.56
N PHE A 68 -3.23 4.12 -10.75
CA PHE A 68 -4.52 3.67 -11.27
C PHE A 68 -4.54 3.33 -12.76
N LEU A 69 -3.52 3.74 -13.52
CA LEU A 69 -3.38 3.36 -14.93
C LEU A 69 -3.04 1.86 -15.12
N GLY A 70 -2.46 1.19 -14.12
CA GLY A 70 -1.98 -0.18 -14.29
C GLY A 70 -0.87 -0.26 -15.32
N PHE A 71 -0.60 -1.42 -15.87
CA PHE A 71 0.28 -1.58 -17.05
C PHE A 71 -0.53 -1.68 -18.35
N THR A 72 0.13 -1.40 -19.46
CA THR A 72 -0.49 -1.50 -20.79
C THR A 72 -0.99 -2.93 -21.04
N ASN A 73 -2.22 -3.07 -21.51
CA ASN A 73 -2.91 -4.35 -21.75
C ASN A 73 -3.21 -5.18 -20.48
N SER A 74 -3.14 -4.60 -19.29
CA SER A 74 -3.64 -5.29 -18.09
C SER A 74 -5.16 -5.50 -18.17
N SER A 75 -5.61 -6.73 -17.88
CA SER A 75 -7.04 -7.09 -17.83
C SER A 75 -7.75 -6.52 -16.60
N LYS A 76 -6.99 -6.33 -15.52
CA LYS A 76 -7.43 -5.73 -14.26
C LYS A 76 -6.66 -4.44 -14.02
N LYS A 77 -7.31 -3.44 -13.45
CA LYS A 77 -6.68 -2.19 -12.99
C LYS A 77 -6.68 -2.13 -11.48
N PRO A 78 -5.73 -1.40 -10.86
CA PRO A 78 -5.77 -1.16 -9.43
C PRO A 78 -7.10 -0.57 -8.99
N ASN A 79 -7.68 -1.11 -7.93
CA ASN A 79 -8.98 -0.68 -7.41
C ASN A 79 -8.85 0.33 -6.28
N THR A 80 -7.87 0.14 -5.39
CA THR A 80 -7.70 0.94 -4.18
C THR A 80 -6.24 1.34 -4.01
N LEU A 81 -6.01 2.61 -3.68
CA LEU A 81 -4.73 3.15 -3.24
C LEU A 81 -4.92 3.77 -1.87
N TYR A 82 -4.10 3.34 -0.90
CA TYR A 82 -4.13 3.89 0.44
C TYR A 82 -3.07 4.96 0.63
N PHE A 83 -3.38 5.94 1.48
CA PHE A 83 -2.43 6.93 1.98
C PHE A 83 -2.36 6.86 3.50
N PHE A 84 -1.16 7.01 4.05
CA PHE A 84 -0.92 7.10 5.47
C PHE A 84 0.04 8.23 5.78
N ARG A 85 -0.24 9.01 6.85
CA ARG A 85 0.60 10.15 7.21
C ARG A 85 1.85 9.71 7.95
N ARG A 86 3.01 10.07 7.41
CA ARG A 86 4.31 9.96 8.05
C ARG A 86 4.57 11.18 8.94
N ALA A 87 4.64 10.98 10.24
CA ALA A 87 4.98 12.01 11.20
C ALA A 87 6.52 12.03 11.45
N ASP A 88 7.29 12.59 10.52
CA ASP A 88 8.75 12.74 10.67
C ASP A 88 9.15 13.83 11.69
N LYS A 89 8.21 14.67 12.06
CA LYS A 89 8.26 15.68 13.14
C LYS A 89 7.03 15.50 14.01
N ALA A 90 7.09 16.05 15.22
CA ALA A 90 5.91 16.13 16.06
C ALA A 90 4.80 16.92 15.33
N ILE A 91 3.61 16.33 15.26
CA ILE A 91 2.44 16.92 14.60
C ILE A 91 1.38 17.34 15.62
N ALA A 92 0.62 18.37 15.25
CA ALA A 92 -0.48 18.88 16.03
C ALA A 92 -1.75 18.03 15.88
N GLY A 93 -2.55 17.98 16.94
CA GLY A 93 -3.93 17.54 16.88
C GLY A 93 -4.79 18.51 16.08
N ALA A 94 -5.76 17.99 15.35
CA ALA A 94 -6.62 18.81 14.50
C ALA A 94 -8.03 18.23 14.40
N LEU A 95 -9.01 19.13 14.28
CA LEU A 95 -10.35 18.81 13.80
C LEU A 95 -10.43 19.20 12.32
N ILE A 96 -10.71 18.23 11.47
CA ILE A 96 -10.93 18.38 10.05
C ILE A 96 -12.42 18.28 9.79
N GLY A 97 -13.05 19.40 9.45
CA GLY A 97 -14.49 19.45 9.18
C GLY A 97 -14.86 18.64 7.93
N SER A 98 -16.13 18.31 7.83
CA SER A 98 -16.76 17.91 6.57
C SER A 98 -17.06 19.15 5.71
N GLN A 99 -17.73 18.95 4.58
CA GLN A 99 -18.13 20.06 3.73
C GLN A 99 -19.03 21.05 4.50
N ALA A 100 -18.60 22.31 4.59
CA ALA A 100 -19.33 23.39 5.21
C ALA A 100 -20.42 23.94 4.28
N LEU A 101 -21.41 24.65 4.85
CA LEU A 101 -22.37 25.42 4.08
C LEU A 101 -21.72 26.57 3.32
N GLY A 102 -22.40 27.07 2.30
CA GLY A 102 -21.98 28.24 1.52
C GLY A 102 -21.94 29.51 2.37
N VAL A 103 -21.12 30.50 1.97
CA VAL A 103 -20.97 31.78 2.68
C VAL A 103 -22.32 32.46 2.89
N THR A 104 -23.19 32.47 1.87
CA THR A 104 -24.54 33.14 1.91
C THR A 104 -25.42 32.51 3.00
N ASP A 105 -25.32 31.23 3.27
CA ASP A 105 -26.10 30.58 4.32
C ASP A 105 -25.48 30.82 5.69
N LEU A 106 -24.17 30.81 5.77
CA LEU A 106 -23.45 31.11 7.02
C LEU A 106 -23.61 32.57 7.46
N GLN A 107 -23.70 33.52 6.53
CA GLN A 107 -23.97 34.96 6.83
C GLN A 107 -25.33 35.22 7.53
N LYS A 108 -26.27 34.30 7.48
CA LYS A 108 -27.55 34.39 8.20
C LYS A 108 -27.38 34.21 9.71
N ILE A 109 -26.23 33.72 10.16
CA ILE A 109 -25.93 33.45 11.56
C ILE A 109 -25.30 34.70 12.17
N THR A 110 -26.02 35.38 13.04
CA THR A 110 -25.57 36.59 13.76
C THR A 110 -25.15 36.32 15.20
N GLU A 111 -25.68 35.24 15.79
CA GLU A 111 -25.39 34.80 17.16
C GLU A 111 -25.19 33.29 17.16
N GLY A 112 -24.00 32.86 16.77
CA GLY A 112 -23.64 31.44 16.73
C GLY A 112 -22.79 31.01 17.91
N GLY A 113 -22.81 29.70 18.17
CA GLY A 113 -21.97 29.14 19.22
C GLY A 113 -21.72 27.64 19.07
N PHE A 114 -20.66 27.16 19.68
CA PHE A 114 -20.31 25.74 19.84
C PHE A 114 -19.28 25.56 20.96
N ILE A 115 -19.12 24.33 21.40
CA ILE A 115 -18.09 23.95 22.39
C ILE A 115 -17.10 22.99 21.70
N ILE A 116 -15.82 23.22 21.91
CA ILE A 116 -14.72 22.38 21.43
C ILE A 116 -13.67 22.26 22.53
N SER A 117 -12.95 21.15 22.61
CA SER A 117 -11.80 21.05 23.52
C SER A 117 -10.51 21.09 22.72
N VAL A 118 -9.56 21.90 23.18
CA VAL A 118 -8.22 22.05 22.62
C VAL A 118 -7.21 21.68 23.69
N ASP A 119 -6.37 20.71 23.42
CA ASP A 119 -5.33 20.20 24.34
C ASP A 119 -5.91 19.89 25.75
N GLY A 120 -7.08 19.24 25.75
CA GLY A 120 -7.80 18.90 26.98
C GLY A 120 -8.57 20.04 27.65
N SER A 121 -8.41 21.27 27.17
CA SER A 121 -9.10 22.44 27.76
C SER A 121 -10.35 22.79 26.95
N PRO A 122 -11.53 22.90 27.57
CA PRO A 122 -12.76 23.27 26.88
C PRO A 122 -12.74 24.74 26.47
N VAL A 123 -13.12 25.02 25.24
CA VAL A 123 -13.29 26.34 24.64
C VAL A 123 -14.76 26.49 24.23
N THR A 124 -15.46 27.45 24.88
CA THR A 124 -16.85 27.76 24.57
C THR A 124 -16.89 28.97 23.64
N VAL A 125 -17.35 28.80 22.44
CA VAL A 125 -17.57 29.87 21.48
C VAL A 125 -18.98 30.37 21.60
N THR A 126 -19.13 31.68 21.80
CA THR A 126 -20.43 32.39 21.90
C THR A 126 -20.37 33.66 21.07
N ASN A 127 -21.54 34.18 20.72
CA ASN A 127 -21.67 35.44 19.96
C ASN A 127 -20.82 35.44 18.68
N LEU A 128 -20.80 34.32 17.95
CA LEU A 128 -20.12 34.22 16.66
C LEU A 128 -21.03 34.84 15.59
N ASN A 129 -20.67 36.03 15.16
CA ASN A 129 -21.39 36.75 14.12
C ASN A 129 -20.69 36.57 12.76
N LEU A 130 -21.35 35.89 11.82
CA LEU A 130 -20.84 35.60 10.49
C LEU A 130 -21.40 36.55 9.39
N SER A 131 -22.28 37.47 9.73
CA SER A 131 -22.98 38.30 8.78
C SER A 131 -22.06 39.20 7.94
N THR A 132 -20.88 39.54 8.45
CA THR A 132 -19.92 40.46 7.76
C THR A 132 -18.92 39.72 6.87
N ALA A 133 -18.85 38.39 6.96
CA ALA A 133 -17.90 37.58 6.17
C ALA A 133 -18.27 37.60 4.70
N LYS A 134 -17.30 37.78 3.80
CA LYS A 134 -17.48 37.75 2.36
C LYS A 134 -16.99 36.46 1.73
N THR A 135 -16.08 35.79 2.39
CA THR A 135 -15.41 34.54 1.97
C THR A 135 -15.42 33.51 3.07
N GLN A 136 -15.17 32.25 2.72
CA GLN A 136 -14.95 31.18 3.70
C GLN A 136 -13.69 31.45 4.57
N SER A 137 -12.70 32.12 4.01
CA SER A 137 -11.50 32.54 4.76
C SER A 137 -11.81 33.60 5.80
N ASP A 138 -12.74 34.53 5.54
CA ASP A 138 -13.19 35.49 6.55
C ASP A 138 -13.87 34.79 7.70
N ILE A 139 -14.71 33.78 7.41
CA ILE A 139 -15.37 32.96 8.42
C ILE A 139 -14.31 32.20 9.26
N ALA A 140 -13.28 31.62 8.62
CA ALA A 140 -12.18 30.98 9.34
C ALA A 140 -11.50 31.96 10.31
N GLY A 141 -11.26 33.21 9.87
CA GLY A 141 -10.74 34.28 10.73
C GLY A 141 -11.63 34.63 11.91
N LEU A 142 -12.94 34.68 11.72
CA LEU A 142 -13.91 34.92 12.80
C LEU A 142 -13.93 33.77 13.81
N ILE A 143 -13.84 32.53 13.35
CA ILE A 143 -13.72 31.35 14.23
C ILE A 143 -12.38 31.40 14.97
N GLN A 144 -11.28 31.70 14.26
CA GLN A 144 -9.92 31.83 14.84
C GLN A 144 -9.91 32.81 16.01
N ALA A 145 -10.60 33.95 15.90
CA ALA A 145 -10.67 34.97 16.96
C ALA A 145 -11.37 34.45 18.23
N LYS A 146 -12.18 33.40 18.13
CA LYS A 146 -12.92 32.80 19.26
C LYS A 146 -12.29 31.53 19.81
N VAL A 147 -11.57 30.77 19.00
CA VAL A 147 -10.93 29.49 19.39
C VAL A 147 -9.45 29.74 19.64
N THR A 148 -9.11 30.15 20.84
CA THR A 148 -7.72 30.44 21.25
C THR A 148 -6.88 29.16 21.28
N GLY A 149 -5.57 29.29 21.06
CA GLY A 149 -4.63 28.15 21.07
C GLY A 149 -4.68 27.29 19.82
N THR A 150 -5.37 27.73 18.77
CA THR A 150 -5.48 27.00 17.49
C THR A 150 -5.18 27.89 16.29
N THR A 151 -4.97 27.26 15.17
CA THR A 151 -4.97 27.89 13.84
C THR A 151 -6.17 27.36 13.05
N VAL A 152 -7.03 28.26 12.56
CA VAL A 152 -8.23 27.90 11.78
C VAL A 152 -8.04 28.31 10.35
N THR A 153 -8.23 27.37 9.43
CA THR A 153 -8.12 27.58 7.99
C THR A 153 -9.29 26.97 7.24
N PHE A 154 -9.56 27.46 6.06
CA PHE A 154 -10.53 26.85 5.13
C PHE A 154 -9.77 26.20 3.98
N ASN A 155 -10.00 24.89 3.78
CA ASN A 155 -9.47 24.15 2.65
C ASN A 155 -10.45 24.28 1.46
N THR A 156 -10.00 24.92 0.38
CA THR A 156 -10.85 25.17 -0.81
C THR A 156 -11.11 23.90 -1.62
N ASN A 157 -10.20 22.94 -1.62
CA ASN A 157 -10.35 21.68 -2.36
C ASN A 157 -11.41 20.79 -1.68
N GLN A 158 -11.29 20.62 -0.39
CA GLN A 158 -12.22 19.82 0.43
C GLN A 158 -13.46 20.60 0.88
N LYS A 159 -13.47 21.92 0.71
CA LYS A 159 -14.53 22.85 1.14
C LYS A 159 -14.86 22.73 2.63
N ASN A 160 -13.85 22.56 3.46
CA ASN A 160 -13.99 22.35 4.90
C ASN A 160 -13.11 23.28 5.73
N TYR A 161 -13.51 23.46 6.99
CA TYR A 161 -12.69 24.14 7.98
C TYR A 161 -11.76 23.14 8.66
N ARG A 162 -10.57 23.61 8.99
CA ARG A 162 -9.57 22.89 9.79
C ARG A 162 -9.22 23.71 11.00
N ILE A 163 -9.35 23.12 12.16
CA ILE A 163 -8.97 23.70 13.45
C ILE A 163 -7.80 22.89 13.96
N VAL A 164 -6.61 23.47 13.95
CA VAL A 164 -5.35 22.80 14.30
C VAL A 164 -4.83 23.39 15.59
N SER A 165 -4.49 22.58 16.58
CA SER A 165 -3.85 23.05 17.81
C SER A 165 -2.49 23.71 17.49
N ASN A 166 -2.12 24.74 18.25
CA ASN A 166 -0.80 25.36 18.13
C ASN A 166 0.30 24.57 18.85
N THR A 167 -0.05 23.56 19.66
CA THR A 167 0.88 22.61 20.25
C THR A 167 1.09 21.41 19.35
N THR A 168 2.14 20.63 19.58
CA THR A 168 2.44 19.40 18.85
C THR A 168 2.78 18.29 19.83
N GLY A 169 2.71 17.05 19.39
CA GLY A 169 3.04 15.89 20.20
C GLY A 169 1.81 15.16 20.70
N ASN A 170 2.01 14.18 21.58
CA ASN A 170 0.95 13.26 22.01
C ASN A 170 -0.17 13.94 22.82
N ASP A 171 0.12 15.05 23.48
CA ASP A 171 -0.85 15.80 24.28
C ASP A 171 -1.65 16.79 23.44
N SER A 172 -1.26 17.01 22.18
CA SER A 172 -1.95 17.90 21.28
C SER A 172 -3.22 17.25 20.75
N SER A 173 -4.36 17.90 20.95
CA SER A 173 -5.67 17.36 20.56
C SER A 173 -6.68 18.45 20.25
N VAL A 174 -7.61 18.16 19.33
CA VAL A 174 -8.80 18.97 19.09
C VAL A 174 -9.99 18.02 18.94
N THR A 175 -11.03 18.22 19.76
CA THR A 175 -12.20 17.34 19.73
C THR A 175 -13.21 17.77 18.67
N TYR A 176 -14.22 16.93 18.42
CA TYR A 176 -15.40 17.35 17.66
C TYR A 176 -16.07 18.55 18.33
N ALA A 177 -16.61 19.46 17.55
CA ALA A 177 -17.45 20.53 18.05
C ALA A 177 -18.83 19.97 18.42
N THR A 178 -19.39 20.48 19.50
CA THR A 178 -20.71 20.13 20.03
C THR A 178 -21.44 21.38 20.49
N ASN A 179 -22.77 21.31 20.61
CA ASN A 179 -23.56 22.42 21.17
C ASN A 179 -23.68 22.35 22.71
N GLY A 180 -23.12 21.29 23.34
CA GLY A 180 -23.35 21.05 24.76
C GLY A 180 -24.82 20.76 25.10
N THR A 181 -25.12 20.71 26.39
CA THR A 181 -26.48 20.47 26.89
C THR A 181 -27.28 21.74 27.11
N ASN A 182 -26.68 22.93 26.96
CA ASN A 182 -27.29 24.25 27.19
C ASN A 182 -27.36 25.08 25.91
N VAL A 183 -28.17 24.63 24.97
CA VAL A 183 -28.30 25.21 23.60
C VAL A 183 -28.75 26.68 23.67
N GLU A 184 -29.62 27.05 24.62
CA GLU A 184 -30.13 28.42 24.74
C GLU A 184 -29.07 29.47 25.12
N ALA A 185 -28.01 29.07 25.85
CA ALA A 185 -26.92 29.96 26.23
C ALA A 185 -25.86 30.20 25.13
N LEU A 186 -25.80 29.36 24.12
CA LEU A 186 -24.80 29.42 23.05
C LEU A 186 -25.28 30.11 21.77
N GLY A 187 -26.59 30.34 21.62
CA GLY A 187 -27.18 30.84 20.41
C GLY A 187 -27.42 29.74 19.35
N THR A 188 -27.42 30.13 18.08
CA THR A 188 -27.64 29.19 16.97
C THR A 188 -26.49 28.18 16.89
N ASP A 189 -26.83 26.90 16.71
CA ASP A 189 -25.83 25.85 16.43
C ASP A 189 -25.12 26.10 15.10
N VAL A 190 -23.84 26.43 15.17
CA VAL A 190 -23.01 26.60 13.98
C VAL A 190 -22.09 25.41 13.74
N ALA A 191 -21.90 24.50 14.69
CA ALA A 191 -20.99 23.38 14.57
C ALA A 191 -21.39 22.48 13.38
N THR A 192 -22.68 22.19 13.23
CA THR A 192 -23.21 21.40 12.13
C THR A 192 -23.11 22.15 10.80
N ALA A 193 -23.43 23.44 10.76
CA ALA A 193 -23.36 24.28 9.56
C ALA A 193 -21.93 24.46 9.04
N LEU A 194 -20.95 24.48 9.96
CA LEU A 194 -19.51 24.50 9.65
C LEU A 194 -18.92 23.12 9.34
N GLY A 195 -19.73 22.06 9.47
CA GLY A 195 -19.27 20.67 9.26
C GLY A 195 -18.33 20.15 10.35
N LEU A 196 -18.34 20.69 11.57
CA LEU A 196 -17.38 20.40 12.64
C LEU A 196 -17.79 19.27 13.59
N THR A 197 -18.99 18.69 13.41
CA THR A 197 -19.49 17.61 14.27
C THR A 197 -19.18 16.24 13.72
N ALA A 198 -19.10 15.24 14.60
CA ALA A 198 -18.95 13.84 14.20
C ALA A 198 -20.11 13.37 13.29
N ALA A 199 -21.33 13.80 13.59
CA ALA A 199 -22.53 13.47 12.80
C ALA A 199 -22.50 14.09 11.40
N ALA A 200 -21.86 15.26 11.22
CA ALA A 200 -21.63 15.86 9.91
C ALA A 200 -20.51 15.17 9.10
N GLY A 201 -19.75 14.28 9.70
CA GLY A 201 -18.65 13.56 9.07
C GLY A 201 -17.27 14.21 9.25
N ALA A 202 -17.12 15.12 10.22
CA ALA A 202 -15.79 15.62 10.60
C ALA A 202 -14.86 14.48 11.05
N VAL A 203 -13.55 14.72 10.97
CA VAL A 203 -12.52 13.76 11.35
C VAL A 203 -11.56 14.42 12.34
N VAL A 204 -11.27 13.71 13.42
CA VAL A 204 -10.23 14.12 14.38
C VAL A 204 -8.89 13.51 13.97
N SER A 205 -7.89 14.36 13.80
CA SER A 205 -6.49 13.96 13.65
C SER A 205 -5.80 14.07 15.01
N GLN A 206 -5.19 13.00 15.46
CA GLN A 206 -4.45 12.99 16.72
C GLN A 206 -3.10 13.71 16.55
N GLY A 207 -2.67 14.44 17.59
CA GLY A 207 -1.27 14.85 17.70
C GLY A 207 -0.40 13.64 18.00
N THR A 208 0.86 13.68 17.57
CA THR A 208 1.85 12.65 17.92
C THR A 208 3.26 13.24 17.91
N ALA A 209 4.14 12.66 18.72
CA ALA A 209 5.57 12.91 18.63
C ALA A 209 6.11 12.48 17.26
N ALA A 210 7.33 12.90 16.91
CA ALA A 210 8.02 12.39 15.74
C ALA A 210 8.13 10.86 15.82
N MET A 211 7.87 10.19 14.71
CA MET A 211 7.90 8.73 14.61
C MET A 211 9.04 8.29 13.72
N THR A 212 9.62 7.14 14.01
CA THR A 212 10.52 6.48 13.07
C THR A 212 9.74 5.87 11.89
N PRO A 213 10.38 5.51 10.77
CA PRO A 213 9.75 4.76 9.68
C PRO A 213 9.06 3.48 10.17
N THR A 214 9.74 2.68 10.99
CA THR A 214 9.19 1.46 11.61
C THR A 214 7.94 1.74 12.45
N GLN A 215 7.94 2.78 13.27
CA GLN A 215 6.77 3.16 14.06
C GLN A 215 5.60 3.58 13.17
N THR A 216 5.88 4.28 12.07
CA THR A 216 4.87 4.68 11.08
C THR A 216 4.21 3.46 10.45
N MET A 217 5.00 2.50 10.00
CA MET A 217 4.48 1.27 9.38
C MET A 217 3.68 0.43 10.38
N ASN A 218 4.16 0.31 11.63
CA ASN A 218 3.43 -0.36 12.70
C ASN A 218 2.10 0.32 13.04
N ALA A 219 2.01 1.64 12.89
CA ALA A 219 0.75 2.36 13.04
C ALA A 219 -0.20 2.12 11.85
N ALA A 220 0.33 2.03 10.62
CA ALA A 220 -0.45 1.76 9.42
C ALA A 220 -1.07 0.35 9.44
N ILE A 221 -0.30 -0.70 9.79
CA ILE A 221 -0.83 -2.08 9.86
C ILE A 221 -1.86 -2.27 10.97
N LYS A 222 -1.82 -1.48 12.05
CA LYS A 222 -2.88 -1.49 13.07
C LYS A 222 -4.23 -1.02 12.53
N GLN A 223 -4.26 -0.24 11.44
CA GLN A 223 -5.49 0.19 10.79
C GLN A 223 -6.01 -0.88 9.82
N SER A 224 -5.13 -1.47 9.01
CA SER A 224 -5.44 -2.58 8.10
C SER A 224 -4.14 -3.24 7.63
N GLU A 225 -4.15 -4.57 7.50
CA GLU A 225 -3.10 -5.35 6.83
C GLU A 225 -3.49 -5.74 5.39
N ASN A 226 -4.66 -5.33 4.89
CA ASN A 226 -5.15 -5.72 3.57
C ASN A 226 -4.58 -4.84 2.45
N TRP A 227 -3.26 -4.88 2.29
CA TRP A 227 -2.48 -4.26 1.22
C TRP A 227 -1.14 -4.99 1.11
N VAL A 228 -0.44 -4.86 -0.01
CA VAL A 228 0.78 -5.65 -0.26
C VAL A 228 2.02 -4.79 -0.50
N SER A 229 1.88 -3.66 -1.19
CA SER A 229 3.04 -2.87 -1.58
C SER A 229 3.00 -1.46 -0.99
N PHE A 230 4.16 -0.87 -0.76
CA PHE A 230 4.22 0.50 -0.27
C PHE A 230 5.47 1.24 -0.75
N THR A 231 5.35 2.56 -0.81
CA THR A 231 6.46 3.50 -1.03
C THR A 231 6.16 4.84 -0.38
N THR A 232 7.05 5.80 -0.54
CA THR A 232 6.90 7.17 -0.03
C THR A 232 6.53 8.13 -1.17
N VAL A 233 5.74 9.16 -0.89
CA VAL A 233 5.45 10.25 -1.85
C VAL A 233 6.67 11.15 -2.05
N TYR A 234 7.57 11.17 -1.08
CA TYR A 234 8.81 11.96 -1.06
C TYR A 234 10.02 11.02 -1.15
N GLN A 235 11.11 11.46 -1.72
CA GLN A 235 12.34 10.68 -1.71
C GLN A 235 12.82 10.50 -0.27
N ALA A 236 12.87 9.25 0.19
CA ALA A 236 13.41 8.91 1.50
C ALA A 236 14.94 9.09 1.52
N SER A 237 15.49 9.49 2.66
CA SER A 237 16.95 9.41 2.86
C SER A 237 17.40 7.95 2.86
N THR A 238 18.67 7.67 2.57
CA THR A 238 19.22 6.31 2.61
C THR A 238 18.92 5.62 3.95
N ALA A 239 19.07 6.31 5.07
CA ALA A 239 18.77 5.76 6.39
C ALA A 239 17.27 5.43 6.57
N GLU A 240 16.37 6.30 6.10
CA GLU A 240 14.93 6.07 6.15
C GLU A 240 14.52 4.90 5.23
N ALA A 241 15.09 4.82 4.02
CA ALA A 241 14.84 3.73 3.08
C ALA A 241 15.32 2.38 3.64
N LEU A 242 16.47 2.33 4.29
CA LEU A 242 16.99 1.12 4.93
C LEU A 242 16.13 0.68 6.11
N GLU A 243 15.60 1.60 6.91
CA GLU A 243 14.68 1.25 8.01
C GLU A 243 13.35 0.71 7.48
N LEU A 244 12.82 1.26 6.37
CA LEU A 244 11.63 0.73 5.69
C LEU A 244 11.90 -0.66 5.08
N ALA A 245 13.07 -0.88 4.49
CA ALA A 245 13.48 -2.18 3.96
C ALA A 245 13.64 -3.22 5.09
N ALA A 246 14.28 -2.86 6.21
CA ALA A 246 14.39 -3.70 7.38
C ALA A 246 13.02 -4.07 7.97
N TRP A 247 12.06 -3.12 7.97
CA TRP A 247 10.70 -3.39 8.38
C TRP A 247 10.01 -4.39 7.44
N SER A 248 10.15 -4.23 6.12
CA SER A 248 9.61 -5.17 5.14
C SER A 248 10.21 -6.56 5.32
N ASN A 249 11.53 -6.66 5.49
CA ASN A 249 12.24 -7.91 5.77
C ASN A 249 11.75 -8.59 7.05
N SER A 250 11.48 -7.83 8.13
CA SER A 250 10.93 -8.39 9.38
C SER A 250 9.47 -8.85 9.27
N ASN A 251 8.76 -8.43 8.23
CA ASN A 251 7.41 -8.86 7.86
C ASN A 251 7.40 -9.66 6.55
N LEU A 252 8.36 -10.56 6.42
CA LEU A 252 8.60 -11.36 5.21
C LEU A 252 7.33 -12.08 4.74
N ASN A 253 7.16 -12.12 3.42
CA ASN A 253 5.99 -12.70 2.73
C ASN A 253 4.65 -12.01 3.03
N LYS A 254 4.68 -10.76 3.47
CA LYS A 254 3.47 -9.94 3.66
C LYS A 254 3.48 -8.65 2.83
N PHE A 255 4.62 -7.95 2.81
CA PHE A 255 4.71 -6.62 2.22
C PHE A 255 5.92 -6.46 1.31
N LEU A 256 5.74 -5.72 0.23
CA LEU A 256 6.79 -5.32 -0.71
C LEU A 256 7.08 -3.83 -0.53
N TYR A 257 8.29 -3.47 -0.15
CA TYR A 257 8.77 -2.10 -0.17
C TYR A 257 9.34 -1.74 -1.55
N CYS A 258 8.80 -0.71 -2.18
CA CYS A 258 9.32 -0.16 -3.43
C CYS A 258 10.18 1.08 -3.10
N ALA A 259 11.47 0.86 -2.87
CA ALA A 259 12.45 1.92 -2.65
C ALA A 259 12.77 2.63 -3.96
N TYR A 260 13.09 3.92 -3.91
CA TYR A 260 13.51 4.68 -5.08
C TYR A 260 14.46 5.83 -4.75
N SER A 261 15.30 6.17 -5.71
CA SER A 261 16.14 7.38 -5.65
C SER A 261 16.68 7.71 -7.06
N MET A 262 16.90 9.01 -7.31
CA MET A 262 17.65 9.50 -8.46
C MET A 262 19.09 9.88 -8.11
N ASP A 263 19.57 9.54 -6.90
CA ASP A 263 20.92 9.87 -6.48
C ASP A 263 21.97 9.14 -7.32
N ALA A 264 23.11 9.81 -7.56
CA ALA A 264 24.22 9.25 -8.34
C ALA A 264 24.73 7.91 -7.78
N GLY A 265 24.55 7.65 -6.47
CA GLY A 265 24.89 6.39 -5.82
C GLY A 265 24.12 5.18 -6.34
N GLN A 266 22.94 5.37 -6.95
CA GLN A 266 22.19 4.27 -7.60
C GLN A 266 22.96 3.70 -8.81
N VAL A 267 23.61 4.58 -9.57
CA VAL A 267 24.43 4.23 -10.74
C VAL A 267 25.86 3.85 -10.33
N ALA A 268 26.48 4.66 -9.48
CA ALA A 268 27.88 4.44 -9.07
C ALA A 268 28.06 3.19 -8.18
N GLY A 269 27.02 2.78 -7.46
CA GLY A 269 27.12 1.69 -6.49
C GLY A 269 28.00 2.09 -5.28
N GLY A 270 28.59 1.05 -4.65
CA GLY A 270 29.50 1.22 -3.51
C GLY A 270 28.80 1.06 -2.15
N ASP A 271 29.59 0.76 -1.13
CA ASP A 271 29.11 0.32 0.19
C ASP A 271 28.21 1.34 0.93
N SER A 272 28.38 2.63 0.66
CA SER A 272 27.55 3.69 1.29
C SER A 272 26.30 4.07 0.49
N SER A 273 26.16 3.57 -0.74
CA SER A 273 24.99 3.82 -1.58
C SER A 273 23.78 3.01 -1.10
N LEU A 274 22.58 3.45 -1.47
CA LEU A 274 21.37 2.70 -1.13
C LEU A 274 21.41 1.25 -1.67
N PRO A 275 21.73 0.98 -2.95
CA PRO A 275 21.83 -0.39 -3.44
C PRO A 275 22.90 -1.22 -2.73
N GLY A 276 24.08 -0.64 -2.45
CA GLY A 276 25.15 -1.33 -1.72
C GLY A 276 24.71 -1.72 -0.29
N GLN A 277 24.06 -0.81 0.42
CA GLN A 277 23.53 -1.08 1.76
C GLN A 277 22.38 -2.12 1.75
N LEU A 278 21.49 -2.07 0.76
CA LEU A 278 20.44 -3.07 0.61
C LEU A 278 21.01 -4.46 0.33
N ALA A 279 22.01 -4.56 -0.55
CA ALA A 279 22.70 -5.81 -0.86
C ALA A 279 23.52 -6.35 0.35
N PHE A 280 24.22 -5.47 1.08
CA PHE A 280 24.99 -5.86 2.27
C PHE A 280 24.11 -6.45 3.37
N ASN A 281 22.93 -5.86 3.60
CA ASN A 281 21.99 -6.32 4.61
C ASN A 281 21.11 -7.50 4.15
N ASP A 282 21.13 -7.82 2.87
CA ASP A 282 20.32 -8.88 2.23
C ASP A 282 18.82 -8.79 2.60
N TYR A 283 18.27 -7.56 2.51
CA TYR A 283 16.88 -7.32 2.88
C TYR A 283 15.93 -7.84 1.81
N GLU A 284 15.18 -8.87 2.17
CA GLU A 284 14.08 -9.40 1.37
C GLU A 284 12.84 -8.50 1.42
N GLY A 285 11.93 -8.69 0.46
CA GLY A 285 10.71 -7.90 0.38
C GLY A 285 10.94 -6.45 -0.04
N THR A 286 12.09 -6.15 -0.67
CA THR A 286 12.44 -4.81 -1.17
C THR A 286 12.86 -4.86 -2.63
N ILE A 287 12.31 -3.97 -3.44
CA ILE A 287 12.75 -3.66 -4.80
C ILE A 287 13.22 -2.21 -4.85
N ASN A 288 14.35 -1.96 -5.52
CA ASN A 288 14.93 -0.63 -5.64
C ASN A 288 14.86 -0.14 -7.09
N THR A 289 14.46 1.12 -7.29
CA THR A 289 14.25 1.72 -8.62
C THR A 289 15.00 3.04 -8.76
N TYR A 290 15.51 3.29 -9.97
CA TYR A 290 16.14 4.55 -10.36
C TYR A 290 15.09 5.48 -10.94
N ASP A 291 14.48 6.32 -10.10
CA ASP A 291 13.40 7.22 -10.47
C ASP A 291 13.06 8.27 -9.40
N ASN A 292 12.05 9.08 -9.69
CA ASN A 292 11.49 10.13 -8.82
C ASN A 292 10.18 9.72 -8.11
N GLY A 293 9.95 8.42 -7.91
CA GLY A 293 8.76 7.84 -7.29
C GLY A 293 7.72 7.30 -8.28
N GLU A 294 7.82 7.63 -9.56
CA GLU A 294 6.84 7.19 -10.57
C GLU A 294 7.02 5.72 -10.96
N VAL A 295 8.27 5.26 -11.16
CA VAL A 295 8.56 3.88 -11.51
C VAL A 295 8.29 2.95 -10.32
N SER A 296 8.63 3.37 -9.10
CA SER A 296 8.31 2.60 -7.89
C SER A 296 6.81 2.42 -7.70
N VAL A 297 6.02 3.46 -7.94
CA VAL A 297 4.55 3.38 -7.94
C VAL A 297 4.02 2.54 -9.11
N PHE A 298 4.69 2.56 -10.27
CA PHE A 298 4.36 1.65 -11.37
C PHE A 298 4.58 0.18 -11.00
N VAL A 299 5.64 -0.14 -10.25
CA VAL A 299 5.84 -1.50 -9.71
C VAL A 299 4.66 -1.92 -8.84
N MET A 300 4.20 -1.04 -7.93
CA MET A 300 3.01 -1.27 -7.11
C MET A 300 1.73 -1.43 -7.95
N SER A 301 1.61 -0.61 -8.98
CA SER A 301 0.50 -0.66 -9.93
C SER A 301 0.44 -1.99 -10.69
N CYS A 302 1.58 -2.53 -11.11
CA CYS A 302 1.67 -3.86 -11.72
C CYS A 302 1.18 -4.95 -10.76
N ALA A 303 1.62 -4.94 -9.50
CA ALA A 303 1.15 -5.87 -8.47
C ALA A 303 -0.37 -5.83 -8.30
N ALA A 304 -0.93 -4.62 -8.15
CA ALA A 304 -2.38 -4.43 -7.98
C ALA A 304 -3.21 -4.74 -9.24
N SER A 305 -2.55 -4.88 -10.40
CA SER A 305 -3.18 -5.23 -11.68
C SER A 305 -3.14 -6.71 -12.01
N ILE A 306 -2.57 -7.57 -11.17
CA ILE A 306 -2.55 -9.01 -11.39
C ILE A 306 -3.97 -9.58 -11.26
N ASP A 307 -4.37 -10.36 -12.25
CA ASP A 307 -5.65 -11.06 -12.26
C ASP A 307 -5.45 -12.56 -12.02
N TRP A 308 -5.52 -12.96 -10.77
CA TRP A 308 -5.33 -14.35 -10.35
C TRP A 308 -6.45 -15.30 -10.77
N ASN A 309 -7.56 -14.78 -11.30
CA ASN A 309 -8.68 -15.60 -11.80
C ASN A 309 -8.53 -15.89 -13.30
N ARG A 310 -7.55 -15.28 -13.96
CA ARG A 310 -7.26 -15.48 -15.37
C ARG A 310 -6.31 -16.66 -15.57
N GLU A 311 -6.53 -17.44 -16.59
CA GLU A 311 -5.53 -18.41 -17.09
C GLU A 311 -4.25 -17.66 -17.51
N GLN A 312 -3.09 -18.12 -17.04
CA GLN A 312 -1.80 -17.43 -17.19
C GLN A 312 -1.85 -15.96 -16.73
N GLY A 313 -2.47 -15.74 -15.59
CA GLY A 313 -2.67 -14.40 -15.01
C GLY A 313 -1.46 -13.86 -14.26
N ALA A 314 -0.53 -14.73 -13.83
CA ALA A 314 0.75 -14.33 -13.26
C ALA A 314 1.56 -13.50 -14.28
N ILE A 315 2.30 -12.52 -13.80
CA ILE A 315 3.06 -11.61 -14.65
C ILE A 315 4.53 -11.56 -14.27
N SER A 316 5.41 -11.32 -15.23
CA SER A 316 6.74 -10.76 -14.98
C SER A 316 6.66 -9.24 -15.07
N TRP A 317 7.45 -8.53 -14.27
CA TRP A 317 7.56 -7.07 -14.38
C TRP A 317 8.40 -6.62 -15.57
N ALA A 318 9.38 -7.42 -15.97
CA ALA A 318 10.17 -7.14 -17.17
C ALA A 318 9.25 -6.91 -18.39
N PHE A 319 9.61 -5.93 -19.22
CA PHE A 319 8.89 -5.52 -20.42
C PHE A 319 7.50 -4.91 -20.21
N LYS A 320 7.05 -4.69 -18.97
CA LYS A 320 5.81 -3.94 -18.74
C LYS A 320 5.99 -2.48 -19.12
N THR A 321 4.91 -1.91 -19.67
CA THR A 321 4.88 -0.53 -20.16
C THR A 321 3.68 0.23 -19.62
N GLN A 322 3.81 1.55 -19.55
CA GLN A 322 2.69 2.44 -19.23
C GLN A 322 2.87 3.77 -20.00
N SER A 323 1.80 4.28 -20.58
CA SER A 323 1.81 5.50 -21.39
C SER A 323 2.09 6.79 -20.56
N GLY A 324 1.89 6.74 -19.24
CA GLY A 324 2.13 7.89 -18.35
C GLY A 324 3.56 8.03 -17.86
N LEU A 325 4.45 7.05 -18.15
CA LEU A 325 5.80 7.02 -17.65
C LEU A 325 6.82 7.54 -18.65
N ALA A 326 7.71 8.41 -18.18
CA ALA A 326 8.91 8.79 -18.91
C ALA A 326 10.09 7.85 -18.58
N PRO A 327 10.96 7.54 -19.56
CA PRO A 327 12.12 6.70 -19.29
C PRO A 327 13.11 7.43 -18.38
N THR A 328 13.61 6.72 -17.37
CA THR A 328 14.60 7.21 -16.40
C THR A 328 16.03 6.80 -16.79
N CYS A 329 16.19 5.80 -17.67
CA CYS A 329 17.45 5.36 -18.21
C CYS A 329 17.39 5.34 -19.75
N THR A 330 18.35 5.99 -20.42
CA THR A 330 18.34 6.16 -21.88
C THR A 330 19.68 5.84 -22.54
N ASP A 331 20.69 5.43 -21.79
CA ASP A 331 22.02 5.10 -22.26
C ASP A 331 22.49 3.75 -21.70
N ASP A 332 23.35 3.09 -22.48
CA ASP A 332 23.81 1.72 -22.23
C ASP A 332 24.73 1.62 -20.99
N GLN A 333 25.56 2.64 -20.74
CA GLN A 333 26.49 2.63 -19.61
C GLN A 333 25.74 2.75 -18.28
N THR A 334 24.80 3.67 -18.20
CA THR A 334 23.92 3.81 -17.02
C THR A 334 23.10 2.54 -16.79
N GLN A 335 22.56 1.95 -17.87
CA GLN A 335 21.82 0.69 -17.79
C GLN A 335 22.66 -0.43 -17.18
N ALA A 336 23.89 -0.65 -17.72
CA ALA A 336 24.76 -1.72 -17.23
C ALA A 336 25.07 -1.53 -15.74
N SER A 337 25.42 -0.30 -15.32
CA SER A 337 25.70 0.01 -13.92
C SER A 337 24.50 -0.21 -13.00
N LEU A 338 23.29 0.17 -13.42
CA LEU A 338 22.07 -0.05 -12.65
C LEU A 338 21.79 -1.55 -12.46
N LEU A 339 21.98 -2.36 -13.50
CA LEU A 339 21.78 -3.82 -13.43
C LEU A 339 22.80 -4.49 -12.52
N ASP A 340 24.07 -4.09 -12.59
CA ASP A 340 25.13 -4.60 -11.71
C ASP A 340 24.83 -4.30 -10.22
N ASN A 341 24.16 -3.18 -9.96
CA ASN A 341 23.73 -2.77 -8.62
C ASN A 341 22.34 -3.31 -8.24
N LYS A 342 21.70 -4.17 -9.03
CA LYS A 342 20.31 -4.66 -8.86
C LYS A 342 19.30 -3.51 -8.70
N VAL A 343 19.46 -2.44 -9.47
CA VAL A 343 18.55 -1.29 -9.48
C VAL A 343 17.69 -1.34 -10.72
N ASN A 344 16.40 -1.38 -10.54
CA ASN A 344 15.42 -1.39 -11.61
C ASN A 344 15.20 0.01 -12.18
N PHE A 345 14.73 0.10 -13.42
CA PHE A 345 14.50 1.37 -14.10
C PHE A 345 13.43 1.23 -15.18
N TYR A 346 12.92 2.36 -15.65
CA TYR A 346 12.10 2.42 -16.86
C TYR A 346 13.00 2.92 -18.00
N GLY A 347 13.42 1.99 -18.87
CA GLY A 347 14.45 2.22 -19.87
C GLY A 347 13.89 2.50 -21.25
N ARG A 348 14.59 3.34 -22.03
CA ARG A 348 14.34 3.52 -23.46
C ARG A 348 15.27 2.63 -24.26
N TYR A 349 14.72 1.62 -24.91
CA TYR A 349 15.41 0.72 -25.82
C TYR A 349 15.07 1.08 -27.25
N ALA A 350 16.03 0.97 -28.17
CA ALA A 350 15.82 1.32 -29.57
C ALA A 350 16.34 0.24 -30.51
N SER A 351 15.53 -0.13 -31.49
CA SER A 351 15.99 -0.75 -32.75
C SER A 351 16.34 0.37 -33.73
N ARG A 352 16.72 0.01 -34.95
CA ARG A 352 17.00 1.03 -36.00
C ARG A 352 15.76 1.85 -36.38
N SER A 353 14.55 1.28 -36.23
CA SER A 353 13.29 1.85 -36.69
C SER A 353 12.32 2.23 -35.57
N GLU A 354 12.46 1.65 -34.38
CA GLU A 354 11.47 1.79 -33.32
C GLU A 354 12.12 2.00 -31.95
N GLN A 355 11.40 2.68 -31.06
CA GLN A 355 11.78 2.90 -29.67
C GLN A 355 10.76 2.25 -28.75
N PHE A 356 11.24 1.62 -27.68
CA PHE A 356 10.43 0.93 -26.68
C PHE A 356 10.79 1.46 -25.30
N ASN A 357 9.81 1.97 -24.56
CA ASN A 357 9.98 2.33 -23.16
C ASN A 357 9.43 1.18 -22.32
N ILE A 358 10.28 0.50 -21.56
CA ILE A 358 9.95 -0.71 -20.83
C ILE A 358 10.55 -0.68 -19.42
N PHE A 359 9.88 -1.28 -18.47
CA PHE A 359 10.46 -1.59 -17.16
C PHE A 359 11.42 -2.76 -17.26
N TYR A 360 12.56 -2.68 -16.59
CA TYR A 360 13.57 -3.72 -16.58
C TYR A 360 14.35 -3.72 -15.26
N ASP A 361 14.66 -4.89 -14.64
CA ASP A 361 14.23 -6.22 -15.08
C ASP A 361 13.31 -6.91 -14.04
N GLY A 362 13.07 -6.30 -12.86
CA GLY A 362 12.27 -6.85 -11.78
C GLY A 362 13.08 -7.50 -10.67
N ALA A 363 14.41 -7.30 -10.66
CA ALA A 363 15.29 -7.85 -9.63
C ALA A 363 14.97 -7.30 -8.24
N MET A 364 14.95 -8.20 -7.24
CA MET A 364 14.83 -7.86 -5.82
C MET A 364 16.20 -7.51 -5.23
N SER A 365 16.19 -6.70 -4.16
CA SER A 365 17.43 -6.34 -3.45
C SER A 365 18.02 -7.52 -2.68
N GLY A 366 17.18 -8.37 -2.06
CA GLY A 366 17.60 -9.61 -1.38
C GLY A 366 17.88 -10.76 -2.35
N GLY A 367 18.50 -11.82 -1.84
CA GLY A 367 19.00 -12.94 -2.65
C GLY A 367 18.06 -14.14 -2.79
N SER A 368 17.13 -14.36 -1.85
CA SER A 368 16.34 -15.60 -1.80
C SER A 368 15.27 -15.70 -2.90
N TYR A 369 14.60 -14.60 -3.22
CA TYR A 369 13.53 -14.61 -4.22
C TYR A 369 14.01 -14.26 -5.63
N GLY A 370 15.08 -13.50 -5.75
CA GLY A 370 15.64 -13.05 -7.02
C GLY A 370 14.81 -12.01 -7.75
N PHE A 371 13.54 -12.27 -8.01
CA PHE A 371 12.63 -11.41 -8.76
C PHE A 371 11.33 -11.11 -8.01
N VAL A 372 10.74 -9.95 -8.29
CA VAL A 372 9.53 -9.44 -7.62
C VAL A 372 8.28 -10.29 -7.93
N ASP A 373 8.22 -10.94 -9.09
CA ASP A 373 7.14 -11.85 -9.45
C ASP A 373 7.13 -13.09 -8.55
N VAL A 374 8.28 -13.67 -8.27
CA VAL A 374 8.40 -14.80 -7.32
C VAL A 374 7.88 -14.41 -5.95
N TYR A 375 8.29 -13.23 -5.47
CA TYR A 375 7.89 -12.72 -4.15
C TYR A 375 6.38 -12.46 -4.04
N ILE A 376 5.80 -11.76 -5.01
CA ILE A 376 4.36 -11.47 -5.04
C ILE A 376 3.52 -12.73 -5.20
N ASN A 377 3.96 -13.66 -6.05
CA ASN A 377 3.33 -14.97 -6.22
C ASN A 377 3.31 -15.75 -4.88
N MET A 378 4.40 -15.71 -4.12
CA MET A 378 4.48 -16.35 -2.80
C MET A 378 3.51 -15.72 -1.80
N ILE A 379 3.41 -14.38 -1.73
CA ILE A 379 2.46 -13.67 -0.86
C ILE A 379 1.02 -14.12 -1.19
N TRP A 380 0.66 -14.13 -2.47
CA TRP A 380 -0.67 -14.54 -2.90
C TRP A 380 -0.95 -16.02 -2.54
N LEU A 381 -0.04 -16.92 -2.87
CA LEU A 381 -0.20 -18.36 -2.64
C LEU A 381 -0.31 -18.67 -1.15
N GLN A 382 0.54 -18.05 -0.32
CA GLN A 382 0.46 -18.16 1.14
C GLN A 382 -0.91 -17.74 1.67
N ASN A 383 -1.43 -16.60 1.22
CA ASN A 383 -2.72 -16.07 1.68
C ASN A 383 -3.88 -17.00 1.29
N VAL A 384 -3.94 -17.48 0.05
CA VAL A 384 -5.04 -18.36 -0.40
C VAL A 384 -4.98 -19.72 0.29
N MET A 385 -3.80 -20.29 0.52
CA MET A 385 -3.63 -21.53 1.28
C MET A 385 -4.04 -21.36 2.75
N GLN A 386 -3.63 -20.27 3.39
CA GLN A 386 -4.00 -19.96 4.77
C GLN A 386 -5.52 -19.82 4.92
N THR A 387 -6.14 -19.09 4.01
CA THR A 387 -7.61 -18.91 3.98
C THR A 387 -8.34 -20.23 3.78
N ALA A 388 -7.86 -21.08 2.87
CA ALA A 388 -8.46 -22.40 2.62
C ALA A 388 -8.36 -23.31 3.85
N CYS A 389 -7.22 -23.34 4.52
CA CYS A 389 -7.05 -24.10 5.76
C CYS A 389 -7.95 -23.59 6.89
N LEU A 390 -8.06 -22.28 7.09
CA LEU A 390 -8.93 -21.68 8.11
C LEU A 390 -10.41 -22.00 7.84
N ASN A 391 -10.87 -21.84 6.60
CA ASN A 391 -12.22 -22.19 6.20
C ASN A 391 -12.50 -23.69 6.38
N GLY A 392 -11.54 -24.54 6.01
CA GLY A 392 -11.63 -25.99 6.22
C GLY A 392 -11.76 -26.36 7.69
N MET A 393 -10.97 -25.76 8.56
CA MET A 393 -11.05 -25.98 10.02
C MET A 393 -12.38 -25.48 10.61
N GLN A 394 -12.91 -24.35 10.16
CA GLN A 394 -14.20 -23.82 10.62
C GLN A 394 -15.38 -24.71 10.22
N GLN A 395 -15.35 -25.29 9.02
CA GLN A 395 -16.42 -26.16 8.52
C GLN A 395 -16.37 -27.57 9.09
N THR A 396 -15.26 -27.95 9.70
CA THR A 396 -15.01 -29.30 10.21
C THR A 396 -15.22 -29.36 11.71
N GLN A 397 -16.06 -30.30 12.17
CA GLN A 397 -16.28 -30.48 13.61
C GLN A 397 -15.02 -30.94 14.35
N ARG A 398 -14.17 -31.73 13.70
CA ARG A 398 -12.95 -32.29 14.27
C ARG A 398 -11.97 -32.71 13.18
N LEU A 399 -10.72 -32.30 13.31
CA LEU A 399 -9.60 -32.75 12.48
C LEU A 399 -8.76 -33.78 13.26
N PRO A 400 -8.86 -35.10 12.99
CA PRO A 400 -8.14 -36.12 13.74
C PRO A 400 -6.75 -36.35 13.17
N TYR A 401 -5.80 -36.77 14.03
CA TYR A 401 -4.45 -37.16 13.64
C TYR A 401 -4.40 -38.60 13.11
N VAL A 402 -5.05 -38.83 11.99
CA VAL A 402 -5.09 -40.08 11.22
C VAL A 402 -5.24 -39.77 9.74
N ASP A 403 -5.05 -40.75 8.87
CA ASP A 403 -5.09 -40.59 7.39
C ASP A 403 -6.30 -39.80 6.89
N ARG A 404 -7.47 -40.00 7.50
CA ARG A 404 -8.68 -39.23 7.14
C ARG A 404 -8.46 -37.72 7.36
N GLY A 405 -7.85 -37.33 8.49
CA GLY A 405 -7.58 -35.91 8.76
C GLY A 405 -6.51 -35.35 7.83
N TYR A 406 -5.50 -36.13 7.50
CA TYR A 406 -4.45 -35.72 6.56
C TYR A 406 -4.97 -35.58 5.15
N THR A 407 -5.88 -36.46 4.73
CA THR A 407 -6.59 -36.35 3.44
C THR A 407 -7.44 -35.07 3.38
N MET A 408 -8.08 -34.67 4.49
CA MET A 408 -8.86 -33.43 4.57
C MET A 408 -7.94 -32.19 4.38
N ILE A 409 -6.79 -32.15 5.01
CA ILE A 409 -5.82 -31.06 4.83
C ILE A 409 -5.36 -30.96 3.37
N LYS A 410 -5.02 -32.14 2.76
CA LYS A 410 -4.64 -32.17 1.35
C LYS A 410 -5.78 -31.66 0.45
N ALA A 411 -7.02 -32.03 0.73
CA ALA A 411 -8.20 -31.57 -0.02
C ALA A 411 -8.40 -30.04 0.09
N TRP A 412 -8.18 -29.44 1.26
CA TRP A 412 -8.28 -27.99 1.44
C TRP A 412 -7.22 -27.22 0.64
N LEU A 413 -6.03 -27.80 0.48
CA LEU A 413 -4.93 -27.20 -0.29
C LEU A 413 -5.06 -27.41 -1.80
N THR A 414 -5.91 -28.34 -2.24
CA THR A 414 -6.06 -28.70 -3.67
C THR A 414 -6.61 -27.54 -4.49
N ASP A 415 -7.64 -26.84 -4.04
CA ASP A 415 -8.22 -25.70 -4.78
C ASP A 415 -7.25 -24.54 -4.95
N PRO A 416 -6.55 -24.06 -3.88
CA PRO A 416 -5.47 -23.07 -4.03
C PRO A 416 -4.41 -23.46 -5.04
N ILE A 417 -3.97 -24.72 -5.02
CA ILE A 417 -2.93 -25.24 -5.93
C ILE A 417 -3.45 -25.30 -7.37
N ASN A 418 -4.67 -25.78 -7.58
CA ASN A 418 -5.28 -25.79 -8.92
C ASN A 418 -5.41 -24.37 -9.50
N ARG A 419 -5.77 -23.40 -8.66
CA ARG A 419 -5.77 -21.98 -9.07
C ARG A 419 -4.36 -21.52 -9.42
N ALA A 420 -3.35 -21.91 -8.66
CA ALA A 420 -1.94 -21.57 -8.91
C ALA A 420 -1.41 -22.19 -10.21
N LEU A 421 -1.82 -23.42 -10.55
CA LEU A 421 -1.56 -24.05 -11.83
C LEU A 421 -2.24 -23.32 -13.00
N THR A 422 -3.49 -22.94 -12.82
CA THR A 422 -4.26 -22.26 -13.87
C THR A 422 -3.70 -20.88 -14.17
N ASN A 423 -3.33 -20.13 -13.15
CA ASN A 423 -2.84 -18.76 -13.32
C ASN A 423 -1.33 -18.64 -13.59
N GLY A 424 -0.58 -19.75 -13.62
CA GLY A 424 0.84 -19.77 -13.97
C GLY A 424 1.79 -19.40 -12.81
N VAL A 425 1.34 -19.49 -11.56
CA VAL A 425 2.20 -19.43 -10.36
C VAL A 425 2.94 -20.74 -10.15
N ILE A 426 2.30 -21.85 -10.50
CA ILE A 426 2.90 -23.19 -10.49
C ILE A 426 2.95 -23.70 -11.92
N ASP A 427 4.13 -24.11 -12.37
CA ASP A 427 4.35 -24.65 -13.70
C ASP A 427 4.88 -26.08 -13.61
N PRO A 428 4.19 -27.08 -14.18
CA PRO A 428 4.75 -28.41 -14.38
C PRO A 428 5.79 -28.40 -15.51
N GLY A 429 6.62 -29.44 -15.57
CA GLY A 429 7.62 -29.61 -16.62
C GLY A 429 8.95 -28.88 -16.38
N VAL A 430 9.13 -28.26 -15.24
CA VAL A 430 10.40 -27.60 -14.86
C VAL A 430 11.46 -28.63 -14.52
N LYS A 431 12.58 -28.60 -15.25
CA LYS A 431 13.71 -29.49 -15.00
C LYS A 431 14.58 -28.98 -13.86
N LEU A 432 14.71 -29.78 -12.83
CA LEU A 432 15.56 -29.48 -11.68
C LEU A 432 17.02 -29.84 -11.95
N SER A 433 17.95 -29.03 -11.46
CA SER A 433 19.37 -29.36 -11.43
C SER A 433 19.67 -30.47 -10.41
N GLU A 434 20.79 -31.13 -10.52
CA GLU A 434 21.20 -32.19 -9.58
C GLU A 434 21.36 -31.64 -8.15
N ALA A 435 21.79 -30.39 -8.00
CA ALA A 435 21.89 -29.73 -6.68
C ALA A 435 20.50 -29.53 -6.06
N GLN A 436 19.51 -29.07 -6.84
CA GLN A 436 18.13 -28.92 -6.39
C GLN A 436 17.49 -30.27 -6.02
N LYS A 437 17.73 -31.32 -6.83
CA LYS A 437 17.26 -32.68 -6.50
C LYS A 437 17.84 -33.18 -5.19
N ALA A 438 19.16 -32.97 -4.96
CA ALA A 438 19.83 -33.37 -3.73
C ALA A 438 19.27 -32.63 -2.51
N GLN A 439 19.01 -31.33 -2.63
CA GLN A 439 18.37 -30.54 -1.56
C GLN A 439 16.95 -31.03 -1.27
N LEU A 440 16.14 -31.24 -2.31
CA LEU A 440 14.78 -31.78 -2.17
C LEU A 440 14.76 -33.15 -1.49
N TYR A 441 15.72 -34.02 -1.85
CA TYR A 441 15.85 -35.33 -1.21
C TYR A 441 16.16 -35.21 0.31
N GLN A 442 16.98 -34.25 0.68
CA GLN A 442 17.29 -34.00 2.10
C GLN A 442 16.06 -33.45 2.86
N GLU A 443 15.27 -32.59 2.23
CA GLU A 443 14.09 -31.98 2.86
C GLU A 443 12.89 -32.94 2.90
N ALA A 444 12.64 -33.67 1.81
CA ALA A 444 11.50 -34.58 1.68
C ALA A 444 11.75 -35.98 2.26
N GLY A 445 13.02 -36.39 2.42
CA GLY A 445 13.43 -37.74 2.80
C GLY A 445 13.29 -38.79 1.68
N GLU A 446 12.82 -38.39 0.50
CA GLU A 446 12.63 -39.24 -0.69
C GLU A 446 12.80 -38.42 -1.97
N ASP A 447 12.99 -39.09 -3.11
CA ASP A 447 13.07 -38.42 -4.41
C ASP A 447 11.66 -38.07 -4.94
N ILE A 448 11.30 -36.80 -4.83
CA ILE A 448 10.03 -36.24 -5.34
C ILE A 448 10.18 -35.52 -6.68
N SER A 449 11.37 -35.58 -7.31
CA SER A 449 11.68 -34.80 -8.51
C SER A 449 10.80 -35.14 -9.72
N THR A 450 10.45 -36.42 -9.90
CA THR A 450 9.58 -36.87 -10.96
C THR A 450 8.13 -36.41 -10.75
N GLU A 451 7.65 -36.45 -9.51
CA GLU A 451 6.29 -35.99 -9.15
C GLU A 451 6.17 -34.49 -9.37
N LEU A 452 7.19 -33.69 -8.92
CA LEU A 452 7.28 -32.25 -9.17
C LEU A 452 7.33 -31.92 -10.66
N TYR A 453 8.13 -32.64 -11.44
CA TYR A 453 8.18 -32.44 -12.90
C TYR A 453 6.83 -32.67 -13.57
N THR A 454 6.10 -33.70 -13.15
CA THR A 454 4.84 -34.11 -13.79
C THR A 454 3.68 -33.24 -13.36
N ASN A 455 3.56 -32.97 -12.06
CA ASN A 455 2.38 -32.30 -11.47
C ASN A 455 2.61 -30.79 -11.21
N GLY A 456 3.89 -30.36 -11.15
CA GLY A 456 4.26 -29.01 -10.71
C GLY A 456 4.26 -28.83 -9.20
N PHE A 457 3.72 -29.78 -8.42
CA PHE A 457 3.66 -29.68 -6.97
C PHE A 457 3.63 -31.05 -6.27
N VAL A 458 4.00 -31.05 -4.99
CA VAL A 458 3.90 -32.21 -4.09
C VAL A 458 3.39 -31.77 -2.73
N ILE A 459 2.39 -32.44 -2.18
CA ILE A 459 1.88 -32.23 -0.82
C ILE A 459 2.17 -33.48 0.03
N ARG A 460 2.87 -33.30 1.13
CA ARG A 460 3.06 -34.36 2.14
C ARG A 460 2.45 -33.91 3.47
N VAL A 461 1.68 -34.80 4.05
CA VAL A 461 1.15 -34.64 5.41
C VAL A 461 1.44 -35.93 6.15
N THR A 462 2.23 -35.86 7.21
CA THR A 462 2.66 -37.03 8.00
C THR A 462 2.38 -36.83 9.48
N ASP A 463 2.43 -37.92 10.21
CA ASP A 463 2.18 -37.93 11.65
C ASP A 463 3.15 -36.97 12.38
N PRO A 464 2.62 -36.13 13.30
CA PRO A 464 3.45 -35.35 14.19
C PRO A 464 4.01 -36.24 15.32
N ALA A 465 5.07 -35.77 15.97
CA ALA A 465 5.58 -36.37 17.17
C ALA A 465 4.50 -36.46 18.28
N PRO A 466 4.57 -37.46 19.19
CA PRO A 466 3.56 -37.66 20.24
C PRO A 466 3.32 -36.41 21.11
N GLU A 467 4.37 -35.64 21.39
CA GLU A 467 4.34 -34.41 22.18
C GLU A 467 3.52 -33.30 21.46
N VAL A 468 3.69 -33.17 20.15
CA VAL A 468 2.95 -32.22 19.32
C VAL A 468 1.46 -32.62 19.27
N ARG A 469 1.17 -33.91 19.18
CA ARG A 469 -0.20 -34.42 19.23
C ARG A 469 -0.86 -34.17 20.59
N ALA A 470 -0.12 -34.32 21.69
CA ALA A 470 -0.62 -34.04 23.03
C ALA A 470 -1.01 -32.60 23.26
N THR A 471 -0.27 -31.68 22.65
CA THR A 471 -0.57 -30.22 22.69
C THR A 471 -1.51 -29.75 21.59
N ARG A 472 -2.08 -30.66 20.79
CA ARG A 472 -2.92 -30.37 19.62
C ARG A 472 -2.23 -29.48 18.57
N GLY A 473 -0.91 -29.66 18.41
CA GLY A 473 -0.11 -28.94 17.43
C GLY A 473 -0.34 -29.38 15.99
N THR A 474 0.37 -28.75 15.06
CA THR A 474 0.25 -29.03 13.63
C THR A 474 0.88 -30.36 13.24
N PRO A 475 0.24 -31.22 12.42
CA PRO A 475 0.94 -32.34 11.78
C PRO A 475 2.05 -31.83 10.85
N ASN A 476 2.99 -32.68 10.47
CA ASN A 476 4.03 -32.28 9.53
C ASN A 476 3.44 -32.10 8.14
N ILE A 477 3.35 -30.85 7.68
CA ILE A 477 2.81 -30.47 6.37
C ILE A 477 3.93 -29.84 5.58
N SER A 478 4.20 -30.36 4.39
CA SER A 478 5.14 -29.78 3.42
C SER A 478 4.49 -29.68 2.06
N VAL A 479 4.69 -28.55 1.41
CA VAL A 479 4.24 -28.29 0.04
C VAL A 479 5.44 -27.80 -0.75
N TRP A 480 5.83 -28.54 -1.78
CA TRP A 480 6.84 -28.14 -2.74
C TRP A 480 6.16 -27.86 -4.06
N TYR A 481 6.61 -26.86 -4.78
CA TYR A 481 6.10 -26.54 -6.10
C TYR A 481 7.21 -25.99 -7.00
N THR A 482 6.99 -26.09 -8.30
CA THR A 482 7.88 -25.56 -9.33
C THR A 482 7.33 -24.27 -9.93
N TYR A 483 8.22 -23.31 -10.13
CA TYR A 483 7.94 -22.05 -10.81
C TYR A 483 8.71 -22.00 -12.13
N GLY A 484 8.02 -21.73 -13.22
CA GLY A 484 8.61 -21.77 -14.58
C GLY A 484 9.58 -20.63 -14.86
N GLY A 485 9.51 -19.55 -14.09
CA GLY A 485 10.29 -18.34 -14.32
C GLY A 485 9.83 -17.56 -15.54
N SER A 486 10.54 -16.47 -15.84
CA SER A 486 10.29 -15.64 -17.02
C SER A 486 11.59 -15.35 -17.78
N VAL A 487 11.53 -15.33 -19.11
CA VAL A 487 12.68 -15.03 -19.94
C VAL A 487 12.82 -13.50 -20.05
N ASN A 488 13.93 -12.96 -19.55
CA ASN A 488 14.24 -11.52 -19.60
C ASN A 488 15.22 -11.14 -20.73
N LYS A 489 15.85 -12.13 -21.41
CA LYS A 489 16.81 -11.88 -22.50
C LYS A 489 16.74 -13.01 -23.51
N ILE A 490 16.79 -12.68 -24.81
CA ILE A 490 16.85 -13.65 -25.90
C ILE A 490 18.09 -13.35 -26.72
N GLU A 491 18.98 -14.33 -26.87
CA GLU A 491 20.17 -14.27 -27.72
C GLU A 491 20.21 -15.50 -28.62
N PHE A 492 20.39 -15.31 -29.90
CA PHE A 492 20.54 -16.41 -30.85
C PHE A 492 21.45 -16.03 -32.04
N PRO A 493 22.24 -16.94 -32.56
CA PRO A 493 22.98 -16.72 -33.79
C PRO A 493 22.02 -16.77 -35.00
N LEU A 494 22.19 -15.85 -35.95
CA LEU A 494 21.52 -15.88 -37.25
C LEU A 494 22.56 -16.25 -38.32
N THR A 495 22.43 -17.44 -38.91
CA THR A 495 23.37 -17.94 -39.93
C THR A 495 22.66 -18.09 -41.27
N ALA A 496 23.13 -17.37 -42.31
CA ALA A 496 22.72 -17.61 -43.68
C ALA A 496 23.57 -18.73 -44.28
N VAL A 497 22.93 -19.77 -44.81
CA VAL A 497 23.58 -20.79 -45.63
C VAL A 497 23.29 -20.45 -47.07
N VAL A 498 24.33 -20.11 -47.84
CA VAL A 498 24.24 -19.70 -49.25
C VAL A 498 24.71 -20.86 -50.13
#